data_f0aded21cc7cff6682b1a32075f34ea9
#
_entry.id   f0aded21cc7cff6682b1a32075f34ea9
#
_cell.length_a   1.000
_cell.length_b   1.000
_cell.length_c   1.000
_cell.angle_alpha   90.00
_cell.angle_beta   90.00
_cell.angle_gamma   90.00
#
_symmetry.space_group_name_H-M   'P 1'
#
loop_
_entity.id
_entity.type
_entity.pdbx_description
1 polymer ?
#
loop_
_entity_poly.entity_id
_entity_poly.type
_entity_poly.pdbx_seq_one_letter_code
_entity_poly.pdbx_strand_id
1 'polypeptide(L)'
;ELSGGQRKRLALVAAVLVPCDVLLLDEPTNHLDSAMADWLEDFLKKWRGSLVMVTHDRYFLDSVCNRIVEIDRGSIYSYDTNYSGYLERKAEREEMQQASEKKRQNILRKELAWIRRGAKARTTKQKGRIKRYEQLRDETVLEADGSVEMSSVTSRMGKTTIELDHIRKAYDDKVLLSDFSYIFLKGDRIGFIGPNGSGKTTLMKIIDGRIAPDAGT
;
A
#
# COMPACT_ATOMS: atom_id res chain seq x y z
N GLU A 1 -2.05 -28.44 -16.67
CA GLU A 1 -1.12 -27.59 -15.88
C GLU A 1 -1.92 -26.59 -15.06
N LEU A 2 -1.51 -26.34 -13.79
CA LEU A 2 -2.15 -25.38 -12.92
C LEU A 2 -1.78 -23.95 -13.31
N SER A 3 -2.76 -23.04 -13.30
CA SER A 3 -2.49 -21.59 -13.44
C SER A 3 -1.68 -21.06 -12.26
N GLY A 4 -1.01 -19.91 -12.42
CA GLY A 4 -0.24 -19.28 -11.34
C GLY A 4 -1.05 -19.05 -10.07
N GLY A 5 -2.30 -18.62 -10.21
CA GLY A 5 -3.23 -18.46 -9.07
C GLY A 5 -3.63 -19.77 -8.40
N GLN A 6 -3.80 -20.83 -9.17
CA GLN A 6 -4.10 -22.16 -8.61
C GLN A 6 -2.90 -22.74 -7.85
N ARG A 7 -1.67 -22.55 -8.35
CA ARG A 7 -0.44 -22.95 -7.64
C ARG A 7 -0.29 -22.22 -6.31
N LYS A 8 -0.54 -20.91 -6.28
CA LYS A 8 -0.47 -20.13 -5.03
C LYS A 8 -1.53 -20.58 -4.02
N ARG A 9 -2.76 -20.83 -4.46
CA ARG A 9 -3.82 -21.39 -3.58
C ARG A 9 -3.44 -22.75 -3.01
N LEU A 10 -2.89 -23.62 -3.83
CA LEU A 10 -2.44 -24.93 -3.38
C LEU A 10 -1.29 -24.81 -2.37
N ALA A 11 -0.32 -23.92 -2.62
CA ALA A 11 0.78 -23.66 -1.70
C ALA A 11 0.29 -23.09 -0.36
N LEU A 12 -0.68 -22.18 -0.38
CA LEU A 12 -1.31 -21.63 0.83
C LEU A 12 -1.99 -22.74 1.64
N VAL A 13 -2.81 -23.56 0.99
CA VAL A 13 -3.49 -24.70 1.64
C VAL A 13 -2.45 -25.67 2.23
N ALA A 14 -1.38 -25.98 1.50
CA ALA A 14 -0.31 -26.82 2.01
C ALA A 14 0.38 -26.23 3.24
N ALA A 15 0.68 -24.93 3.23
CA ALA A 15 1.31 -24.25 4.36
C ALA A 15 0.42 -24.24 5.63
N VAL A 16 -0.89 -24.11 5.44
CA VAL A 16 -1.88 -24.03 6.51
C VAL A 16 -2.22 -25.41 7.11
N LEU A 17 -2.11 -26.48 6.30
CA LEU A 17 -2.40 -27.86 6.75
C LEU A 17 -1.24 -28.50 7.53
N VAL A 18 -0.02 -28.00 7.39
CA VAL A 18 1.14 -28.53 8.13
C VAL A 18 1.12 -27.95 9.56
N PRO A 19 1.09 -28.82 10.58
CA PRO A 19 1.22 -28.34 11.96
C PRO A 19 2.55 -27.60 12.16
N CYS A 20 2.48 -26.34 12.61
CA CYS A 20 3.65 -25.51 12.87
C CYS A 20 3.36 -24.52 13.99
N ASP A 21 4.41 -24.13 14.72
CA ASP A 21 4.31 -23.14 15.79
C ASP A 21 4.35 -21.70 15.26
N VAL A 22 4.99 -21.50 14.09
CA VAL A 22 5.14 -20.20 13.45
C VAL A 22 4.75 -20.33 11.99
N LEU A 23 3.82 -19.49 11.56
CA LEU A 23 3.36 -19.39 10.17
C LEU A 23 3.89 -18.09 9.56
N LEU A 24 4.61 -18.20 8.43
CA LEU A 24 5.14 -17.07 7.68
C LEU A 24 4.36 -16.91 6.38
N LEU A 25 3.72 -15.77 6.16
CA LEU A 25 2.93 -15.48 4.98
C LEU A 25 3.43 -14.21 4.29
N ASP A 26 3.71 -14.30 3.01
CA ASP A 26 4.10 -13.18 2.16
C ASP A 26 3.02 -12.95 1.10
N GLU A 27 2.33 -11.78 1.20
CA GLU A 27 1.23 -11.36 0.35
C GLU A 27 0.17 -12.47 0.14
N PRO A 28 -0.40 -13.05 1.23
CA PRO A 28 -1.27 -14.22 1.12
C PRO A 28 -2.60 -13.93 0.43
N THR A 29 -3.09 -12.69 0.48
CA THR A 29 -4.36 -12.26 -0.15
C THR A 29 -4.24 -12.06 -1.65
N ASN A 30 -3.02 -11.94 -2.18
CA ASN A 30 -2.81 -11.75 -3.60
C ASN A 30 -3.32 -12.93 -4.42
N HIS A 31 -4.16 -12.64 -5.40
CA HIS A 31 -4.81 -13.61 -6.31
C HIS A 31 -5.88 -14.50 -5.66
N LEU A 32 -6.28 -14.23 -4.43
CA LEU A 32 -7.47 -14.82 -3.83
C LEU A 32 -8.72 -14.08 -4.33
N ASP A 33 -9.83 -14.80 -4.42
CA ASP A 33 -11.14 -14.16 -4.51
C ASP A 33 -11.66 -13.84 -3.09
N SER A 34 -12.74 -13.08 -3.00
CA SER A 34 -13.29 -12.66 -1.72
C SER A 34 -13.61 -13.84 -0.80
N ALA A 35 -14.21 -14.91 -1.34
CA ALA A 35 -14.56 -16.08 -0.54
C ALA A 35 -13.34 -16.78 0.06
N MET A 36 -12.24 -16.86 -0.70
CA MET A 36 -10.98 -17.43 -0.18
C MET A 36 -10.28 -16.49 0.80
N ALA A 37 -10.35 -15.18 0.59
CA ALA A 37 -9.80 -14.20 1.52
C ALA A 37 -10.55 -14.24 2.85
N ASP A 38 -11.88 -14.26 2.83
CA ASP A 38 -12.73 -14.39 4.03
C ASP A 38 -12.43 -15.70 4.79
N TRP A 39 -12.31 -16.82 4.06
CA TRP A 39 -11.94 -18.09 4.66
C TRP A 39 -10.57 -18.05 5.34
N LEU A 40 -9.56 -17.43 4.67
CA LEU A 40 -8.22 -17.31 5.23
C LEU A 40 -8.21 -16.41 6.48
N GLU A 41 -8.95 -15.31 6.45
CA GLU A 41 -9.12 -14.41 7.57
C GLU A 41 -9.71 -15.15 8.79
N ASP A 42 -10.80 -15.88 8.59
CA ASP A 42 -11.44 -16.69 9.63
C ASP A 42 -10.54 -17.79 10.18
N PHE A 43 -9.73 -18.40 9.32
CA PHE A 43 -8.75 -19.40 9.72
C PHE A 43 -7.65 -18.78 10.60
N LEU A 44 -7.05 -17.66 10.15
CA LEU A 44 -5.96 -16.99 10.87
C LEU A 44 -6.40 -16.38 12.19
N LYS A 45 -7.64 -15.90 12.31
CA LYS A 45 -8.23 -15.46 13.59
C LYS A 45 -8.31 -16.59 14.62
N LYS A 46 -8.50 -17.82 14.18
CA LYS A 46 -8.56 -19.00 15.03
C LYS A 46 -7.19 -19.67 15.26
N TRP A 47 -6.18 -19.20 14.53
CA TRP A 47 -4.83 -19.75 14.63
C TRP A 47 -4.23 -19.48 16.01
N ARG A 48 -3.68 -20.55 16.64
CA ARG A 48 -3.11 -20.46 18.00
C ARG A 48 -1.59 -20.29 18.05
N GLY A 49 -0.91 -20.52 16.92
CA GLY A 49 0.53 -20.31 16.79
C GLY A 49 0.89 -18.86 16.54
N SER A 50 2.18 -18.59 16.40
CA SER A 50 2.69 -17.28 16.01
C SER A 50 2.50 -17.05 14.50
N LEU A 51 2.03 -15.88 14.13
CA LEU A 51 1.86 -15.48 12.72
C LEU A 51 2.78 -14.28 12.42
N VAL A 52 3.57 -14.38 11.36
CA VAL A 52 4.29 -13.25 10.78
C VAL A 52 3.82 -13.09 9.33
N MET A 53 3.31 -11.93 9.00
CA MET A 53 2.70 -11.68 7.70
C MET A 53 3.18 -10.37 7.11
N VAL A 54 3.44 -10.37 5.80
CA VAL A 54 3.65 -9.17 4.99
C VAL A 54 2.48 -9.06 4.02
N THR A 55 1.79 -7.93 4.01
CA THR A 55 0.71 -7.66 3.04
C THR A 55 0.41 -6.16 2.92
N HIS A 56 -0.12 -5.78 1.77
CA HIS A 56 -0.66 -4.44 1.51
C HIS A 56 -2.17 -4.34 1.78
N ASP A 57 -2.81 -5.44 2.13
CA ASP A 57 -4.24 -5.48 2.46
C ASP A 57 -4.49 -4.96 3.88
N ARG A 58 -4.90 -3.70 3.96
CA ARG A 58 -5.11 -2.99 5.22
C ARG A 58 -6.24 -3.58 6.05
N TYR A 59 -7.31 -4.02 5.40
CA TYR A 59 -8.45 -4.64 6.08
C TYR A 59 -8.07 -5.98 6.69
N PHE A 60 -7.29 -6.75 5.96
CA PHE A 60 -6.77 -8.02 6.43
C PHE A 60 -5.82 -7.85 7.63
N LEU A 61 -4.90 -6.86 7.55
CA LEU A 61 -4.03 -6.50 8.68
C LEU A 61 -4.82 -6.08 9.91
N ASP A 62 -5.85 -5.26 9.73
CA ASP A 62 -6.66 -4.74 10.85
C ASP A 62 -7.43 -5.84 11.56
N SER A 63 -7.91 -6.84 10.81
CA SER A 63 -8.76 -7.91 11.34
C SER A 63 -7.97 -9.06 11.97
N VAL A 64 -6.74 -9.33 11.51
CA VAL A 64 -5.97 -10.53 11.89
C VAL A 64 -4.80 -10.19 12.83
N CYS A 65 -4.17 -9.01 12.66
CA CYS A 65 -2.96 -8.66 13.38
C CYS A 65 -3.25 -7.92 14.69
N ASN A 66 -2.53 -8.30 15.75
CA ASN A 66 -2.54 -7.60 17.04
C ASN A 66 -1.25 -6.78 17.28
N ARG A 67 -0.29 -6.87 16.36
CA ARG A 67 0.97 -6.11 16.36
C ARG A 67 1.34 -5.74 14.95
N ILE A 68 1.73 -4.50 14.74
CA ILE A 68 2.25 -4.00 13.46
C ILE A 68 3.73 -3.65 13.62
N VAL A 69 4.53 -4.07 12.67
CA VAL A 69 5.96 -3.71 12.55
C VAL A 69 6.15 -2.91 11.27
N GLU A 70 6.54 -1.67 11.43
CA GLU A 70 6.86 -0.77 10.32
C GLU A 70 8.37 -0.75 10.10
N ILE A 71 8.77 -0.92 8.86
CA ILE A 71 10.17 -0.74 8.43
C ILE A 71 10.20 0.55 7.61
N ASP A 72 10.84 1.58 8.14
CA ASP A 72 10.92 2.89 7.53
C ASP A 72 12.35 3.43 7.57
N ARG A 73 12.93 3.75 6.43
CA ARG A 73 14.26 4.35 6.26
C ARG A 73 15.36 3.67 7.11
N GLY A 74 15.34 2.33 7.12
CA GLY A 74 16.31 1.52 7.88
C GLY A 74 16.04 1.44 9.39
N SER A 75 14.97 2.04 9.87
CA SER A 75 14.51 1.93 11.26
C SER A 75 13.32 0.98 11.36
N ILE A 76 13.17 0.34 12.50
CA ILE A 76 12.06 -0.59 12.78
C ILE A 76 11.25 -0.02 13.94
N TYR A 77 9.95 0.13 13.72
CA TYR A 77 9.01 0.59 14.73
C TYR A 77 7.98 -0.51 14.99
N SER A 78 7.76 -0.84 16.24
CA SER A 78 6.78 -1.85 16.65
C SER A 78 5.62 -1.21 17.40
N TYR A 79 4.41 -1.57 17.00
CA TYR A 79 3.17 -1.05 17.57
C TYR A 79 2.32 -2.23 18.03
N ASP A 80 2.07 -2.34 19.35
CA ASP A 80 1.19 -3.35 19.92
C ASP A 80 -0.28 -2.91 19.73
N THR A 81 -0.75 -3.03 18.49
CA THR A 81 -2.10 -2.66 18.07
C THR A 81 -2.41 -3.23 16.68
N ASN A 82 -3.68 -3.15 16.25
CA ASN A 82 -4.11 -3.44 14.87
C ASN A 82 -3.70 -2.30 13.91
N TYR A 83 -4.09 -2.42 12.64
CA TYR A 83 -3.69 -1.45 11.62
C TYR A 83 -4.26 -0.04 11.86
N SER A 84 -5.51 0.06 12.32
CA SER A 84 -6.15 1.35 12.64
C SER A 84 -5.41 2.09 13.76
N GLY A 85 -5.11 1.41 14.86
CA GLY A 85 -4.34 2.01 15.95
C GLY A 85 -2.86 2.29 15.59
N TYR A 86 -2.28 1.54 14.64
CA TYR A 86 -0.97 1.87 14.08
C TYR A 86 -1.00 3.22 13.36
N LEU A 87 -2.02 3.49 12.54
CA LEU A 87 -2.13 4.76 11.82
C LEU A 87 -2.18 5.96 12.78
N GLU A 88 -2.94 5.85 13.87
CA GLU A 88 -3.02 6.90 14.89
C GLU A 88 -1.66 7.17 15.53
N ARG A 89 -0.99 6.10 16.02
CA ARG A 89 0.33 6.22 16.66
C ARG A 89 1.43 6.68 15.69
N LYS A 90 1.32 6.30 14.42
CA LYS A 90 2.22 6.79 13.37
C LYS A 90 2.05 8.29 13.17
N ALA A 91 0.81 8.77 13.06
CA ALA A 91 0.51 10.20 12.91
C ALA A 91 1.05 11.02 14.11
N GLU A 92 0.84 10.55 15.35
CA GLU A 92 1.39 11.18 16.55
C GLU A 92 2.93 11.24 16.51
N ARG A 93 3.59 10.14 16.13
CA ARG A 93 5.05 10.08 15.99
C ARG A 93 5.55 11.10 14.97
N GLU A 94 4.95 11.16 13.80
CA GLU A 94 5.32 12.07 12.72
C GLU A 94 5.12 13.53 13.13
N GLU A 95 4.03 13.84 13.84
CA GLU A 95 3.78 15.18 14.38
C GLU A 95 4.85 15.60 15.39
N MET A 96 5.20 14.70 16.33
CA MET A 96 6.28 14.95 17.29
C MET A 96 7.64 15.16 16.61
N GLN A 97 7.95 14.37 15.57
CA GLN A 97 9.17 14.51 14.79
C GLN A 97 9.20 15.86 14.07
N GLN A 98 8.11 16.26 13.42
CA GLN A 98 8.02 17.56 12.75
C GLN A 98 8.15 18.74 13.73
N ALA A 99 7.52 18.64 14.91
CA ALA A 99 7.63 19.67 15.94
C ALA A 99 9.07 19.80 16.46
N SER A 100 9.75 18.66 16.67
CA SER A 100 11.15 18.60 17.08
C SER A 100 12.06 19.20 16.02
N GLU A 101 11.83 18.90 14.74
CA GLU A 101 12.63 19.44 13.63
C GLU A 101 12.42 20.94 13.46
N LYS A 102 11.19 21.45 13.55
CA LYS A 102 10.92 22.88 13.56
C LYS A 102 11.65 23.60 14.71
N LYS A 103 11.67 22.99 15.89
CA LYS A 103 12.41 23.52 17.05
C LYS A 103 13.92 23.55 16.78
N ARG A 104 14.46 22.46 16.22
CA ARG A 104 15.88 22.36 15.84
C ARG A 104 16.26 23.44 14.83
N GLN A 105 15.48 23.61 13.76
CA GLN A 105 15.73 24.62 12.73
C GLN A 105 15.68 26.04 13.30
N ASN A 106 14.76 26.33 14.22
CA ASN A 106 14.70 27.62 14.89
C ASN A 106 15.96 27.90 15.75
N ILE A 107 16.46 26.86 16.43
CA ILE A 107 17.72 26.98 17.20
C ILE A 107 18.87 27.23 16.24
N LEU A 108 19.01 26.43 15.18
CA LEU A 108 20.08 26.59 14.17
C LEU A 108 20.06 27.98 13.55
N ARG A 109 18.87 28.51 13.21
CA ARG A 109 18.73 29.86 12.66
C ARG A 109 19.22 30.94 13.64
N LYS A 110 18.86 30.82 14.92
CA LYS A 110 19.30 31.75 15.96
C LYS A 110 20.81 31.69 16.19
N GLU A 111 21.37 30.48 16.23
CA GLU A 111 22.81 30.27 16.43
C GLU A 111 23.61 30.77 15.21
N LEU A 112 23.14 30.50 13.99
CA LEU A 112 23.76 30.99 12.77
C LEU A 112 23.77 32.53 12.73
N ALA A 113 22.64 33.17 13.08
CA ALA A 113 22.56 34.62 13.14
C ALA A 113 23.54 35.21 14.18
N TRP A 114 23.73 34.52 15.30
CA TRP A 114 24.70 34.92 16.31
C TRP A 114 26.15 34.77 15.80
N ILE A 115 26.50 33.68 15.14
CA ILE A 115 27.81 33.43 14.51
C ILE A 115 28.11 34.52 13.47
N ARG A 116 27.15 34.86 12.59
CA ARG A 116 27.29 35.85 11.53
C ARG A 116 27.52 37.26 12.06
N ARG A 117 27.03 37.59 13.26
CA ARG A 117 27.29 38.92 13.91
C ARG A 117 28.71 39.11 14.43
N GLY A 118 29.63 38.22 14.07
CA GLY A 118 31.07 38.38 14.40
C GLY A 118 31.40 38.09 15.85
N ALA A 119 30.78 37.06 16.44
CA ALA A 119 31.15 36.58 17.75
C ALA A 119 32.64 36.20 17.78
N LYS A 120 33.47 37.07 18.39
CA LYS A 120 34.91 36.81 18.51
C LYS A 120 35.14 35.54 19.33
N ALA A 121 35.57 34.45 18.68
CA ALA A 121 35.71 33.09 19.24
C ALA A 121 36.90 32.98 20.23
N ARG A 122 37.04 33.89 21.17
CA ARG A 122 38.17 33.94 22.11
C ARG A 122 37.91 33.30 23.47
N THR A 123 36.63 32.97 23.80
CA THR A 123 36.31 32.39 25.10
C THR A 123 35.88 30.94 24.98
N THR A 124 36.16 30.11 26.01
CA THR A 124 35.78 28.69 26.07
C THR A 124 34.28 28.48 25.90
N LYS A 125 33.44 29.40 26.42
CA LYS A 125 31.96 29.38 26.25
C LYS A 125 31.53 29.53 24.80
N GLN A 126 32.25 30.34 24.02
CA GLN A 126 31.95 30.54 22.57
C GLN A 126 32.33 29.33 21.75
N LYS A 127 33.44 28.65 22.04
CA LYS A 127 33.85 27.41 21.40
C LYS A 127 32.82 26.28 21.65
N GLY A 128 32.32 26.16 22.88
CA GLY A 128 31.29 25.20 23.22
C GLY A 128 29.96 25.43 22.46
N ARG A 129 29.58 26.71 22.24
CA ARG A 129 28.38 27.07 21.51
C ARG A 129 28.50 26.77 20.01
N ILE A 130 29.66 27.05 19.41
CA ILE A 130 29.95 26.67 18.01
C ILE A 130 29.91 25.14 17.84
N LYS A 131 30.57 24.40 18.72
CA LYS A 131 30.56 22.92 18.69
C LYS A 131 29.12 22.36 18.79
N ARG A 132 28.28 22.96 19.63
CA ARG A 132 26.87 22.55 19.75
C ARG A 132 26.07 22.86 18.47
N TYR A 133 26.33 23.99 17.82
CA TYR A 133 25.73 24.31 16.51
C TYR A 133 26.14 23.30 15.45
N GLU A 134 27.41 22.93 15.37
CA GLU A 134 27.93 21.92 14.44
C GLU A 134 27.28 20.56 14.69
N GLN A 135 27.18 20.13 15.94
CA GLN A 135 26.49 18.88 16.30
C GLN A 135 25.03 18.88 15.85
N LEU A 136 24.27 19.95 16.16
CA LEU A 136 22.86 20.10 15.76
C LEU A 136 22.68 20.19 14.24
N ARG A 137 23.66 20.77 13.52
CA ARG A 137 23.63 20.84 12.07
C ARG A 137 23.85 19.48 11.43
N ASP A 138 24.78 18.71 11.96
CA ASP A 138 25.23 17.43 11.39
C ASP A 138 24.32 16.25 11.81
N GLU A 139 23.36 16.48 12.73
CA GLU A 139 22.28 15.52 12.98
C GLU A 139 21.47 15.28 11.69
N THR A 140 21.37 14.01 11.28
CA THR A 140 20.66 13.62 10.06
C THR A 140 19.19 13.99 10.17
N VAL A 141 18.69 14.82 9.25
CA VAL A 141 17.28 15.18 9.15
C VAL A 141 16.55 14.05 8.45
N LEU A 142 15.54 13.49 9.08
CA LEU A 142 14.55 12.67 8.41
C LEU A 142 13.68 13.59 7.56
N GLU A 143 13.89 13.59 6.24
CA GLU A 143 13.03 14.35 5.33
C GLU A 143 11.61 13.79 5.39
N ALA A 144 10.62 14.66 5.51
CA ALA A 144 9.22 14.27 5.42
C ALA A 144 8.94 13.74 4.01
N ASP A 145 8.19 12.66 3.90
CA ASP A 145 7.75 12.15 2.60
C ASP A 145 6.96 13.24 1.87
N GLY A 146 7.48 13.66 0.72
CA GLY A 146 6.78 14.59 -0.15
C GLY A 146 5.54 13.91 -0.72
N SER A 147 4.38 14.58 -0.64
CA SER A 147 3.20 14.14 -1.36
C SER A 147 3.46 14.25 -2.87
N VAL A 148 3.34 13.14 -3.59
CA VAL A 148 3.38 13.16 -5.04
C VAL A 148 2.02 13.63 -5.54
N GLU A 149 1.92 14.89 -5.94
CA GLU A 149 0.78 15.40 -6.67
C GLU A 149 0.87 14.93 -8.13
N MET A 150 0.08 13.92 -8.48
CA MET A 150 -0.08 13.51 -9.88
C MET A 150 -1.16 14.38 -10.53
N SER A 151 -0.76 15.36 -11.32
CA SER A 151 -1.68 16.09 -12.19
C SER A 151 -1.86 15.32 -13.50
N SER A 152 -3.07 14.87 -13.79
CA SER A 152 -3.39 14.30 -15.10
C SER A 152 -3.74 15.41 -16.07
N VAL A 153 -3.11 15.38 -17.25
CA VAL A 153 -3.48 16.28 -18.36
C VAL A 153 -4.84 15.82 -18.89
N THR A 154 -5.86 16.63 -18.69
CA THR A 154 -7.20 16.37 -19.25
C THR A 154 -7.20 16.57 -20.76
N SER A 155 -7.18 15.48 -21.53
CA SER A 155 -7.48 15.53 -22.96
C SER A 155 -9.00 15.70 -23.16
N ARG A 156 -9.41 16.45 -24.20
CA ARG A 156 -10.83 16.58 -24.58
C ARG A 156 -11.27 15.26 -25.24
N MET A 157 -11.88 14.38 -24.45
CA MET A 157 -12.62 13.23 -24.97
C MET A 157 -14.09 13.60 -25.21
N GLY A 158 -14.74 12.92 -26.19
CA GLY A 158 -16.19 13.02 -26.43
C GLY A 158 -17.02 12.60 -25.20
N LYS A 159 -18.36 12.69 -25.32
CA LYS A 159 -19.28 12.32 -24.22
C LYS A 159 -19.26 10.81 -23.93
N THR A 160 -19.22 9.97 -24.96
CA THR A 160 -19.13 8.50 -24.89
C THR A 160 -17.68 8.09 -25.14
N THR A 161 -17.13 7.24 -24.30
CA THR A 161 -15.72 6.84 -24.37
C THR A 161 -15.55 5.45 -24.97
N ILE A 162 -16.40 4.51 -24.54
CA ILE A 162 -16.39 3.11 -24.96
C ILE A 162 -17.85 2.63 -24.95
N GLU A 163 -18.23 1.93 -25.99
CA GLU A 163 -19.54 1.29 -26.12
C GLU A 163 -19.34 -0.20 -26.38
N LEU A 164 -19.99 -1.03 -25.58
CA LEU A 164 -20.04 -2.47 -25.74
C LEU A 164 -21.48 -2.87 -26.01
N ASP A 165 -21.69 -3.60 -27.09
CA ASP A 165 -23.02 -4.04 -27.52
C ASP A 165 -23.04 -5.55 -27.70
N HIS A 166 -23.87 -6.24 -26.91
CA HIS A 166 -24.11 -7.68 -26.95
C HIS A 166 -22.83 -8.55 -26.94
N ILE A 167 -21.85 -8.16 -26.14
CA ILE A 167 -20.56 -8.85 -26.04
C ILE A 167 -20.77 -10.25 -25.49
N ARG A 168 -20.29 -11.23 -26.25
CA ARG A 168 -20.22 -12.64 -25.86
C ARG A 168 -18.78 -13.14 -25.92
N LYS A 169 -18.37 -13.92 -24.93
CA LYS A 169 -17.07 -14.60 -24.91
C LYS A 169 -17.13 -15.90 -24.16
N ALA A 170 -16.65 -16.97 -24.79
CA ALA A 170 -16.50 -18.28 -24.20
C ALA A 170 -15.07 -18.80 -24.44
N TYR A 171 -14.63 -19.71 -23.61
CA TYR A 171 -13.41 -20.49 -23.81
C TYR A 171 -13.79 -21.95 -23.60
N ASP A 172 -13.59 -22.77 -24.61
CA ASP A 172 -14.04 -24.15 -24.66
C ASP A 172 -15.54 -24.26 -24.27
N ASP A 173 -15.88 -25.02 -23.25
CA ASP A 173 -17.25 -25.17 -22.77
C ASP A 173 -17.69 -24.13 -21.75
N LYS A 174 -16.80 -23.20 -21.36
CA LYS A 174 -17.08 -22.18 -20.33
C LYS A 174 -17.45 -20.83 -20.94
N VAL A 175 -18.72 -20.47 -20.82
CA VAL A 175 -19.19 -19.13 -21.17
C VAL A 175 -18.80 -18.16 -20.05
N LEU A 176 -17.99 -17.14 -20.37
CA LEU A 176 -17.56 -16.12 -19.43
C LEU A 176 -18.44 -14.86 -19.50
N LEU A 177 -18.83 -14.47 -20.72
CA LEU A 177 -19.74 -13.36 -21.00
C LEU A 177 -20.81 -13.91 -21.93
N SER A 178 -22.07 -13.84 -21.53
CA SER A 178 -23.18 -14.37 -22.31
C SER A 178 -23.86 -13.33 -23.19
N ASP A 179 -24.02 -12.13 -22.65
CA ASP A 179 -24.64 -10.97 -23.30
C ASP A 179 -24.38 -9.73 -22.44
N PHE A 180 -23.34 -9.00 -22.75
CA PHE A 180 -22.95 -7.83 -21.96
C PHE A 180 -22.96 -6.58 -22.83
N SER A 181 -23.87 -5.65 -22.52
CA SER A 181 -23.95 -4.34 -23.16
C SER A 181 -23.75 -3.24 -22.12
N TYR A 182 -22.87 -2.29 -22.39
CA TYR A 182 -22.62 -1.17 -21.52
C TYR A 182 -22.00 0.02 -22.26
N ILE A 183 -22.38 1.23 -21.88
CA ILE A 183 -21.83 2.47 -22.41
C ILE A 183 -21.06 3.18 -21.30
N PHE A 184 -19.75 3.30 -21.47
CA PHE A 184 -18.88 4.03 -20.56
C PHE A 184 -18.91 5.51 -20.91
N LEU A 185 -19.23 6.35 -19.95
CA LEU A 185 -19.29 7.79 -20.11
C LEU A 185 -18.00 8.44 -19.59
N LYS A 186 -17.76 9.65 -20.03
CA LYS A 186 -16.63 10.44 -19.53
C LYS A 186 -16.80 10.72 -18.04
N GLY A 187 -15.80 10.30 -17.25
CA GLY A 187 -15.76 10.48 -15.79
C GLY A 187 -16.27 9.29 -14.99
N ASP A 188 -16.80 8.25 -15.64
CA ASP A 188 -17.17 7.01 -14.96
C ASP A 188 -15.96 6.37 -14.26
N ARG A 189 -16.21 5.83 -13.07
CA ARG A 189 -15.26 5.01 -12.29
C ARG A 189 -15.96 3.73 -11.92
N ILE A 190 -15.67 2.65 -12.66
CA ILE A 190 -16.42 1.40 -12.58
C ILE A 190 -15.50 0.30 -12.05
N GLY A 191 -15.93 -0.41 -11.01
CA GLY A 191 -15.28 -1.59 -10.47
C GLY A 191 -16.01 -2.87 -10.89
N PHE A 192 -15.27 -3.84 -11.45
CA PHE A 192 -15.79 -5.18 -11.72
C PHE A 192 -15.42 -6.13 -10.59
N ILE A 193 -16.43 -6.67 -9.91
CA ILE A 193 -16.28 -7.63 -8.82
C ILE A 193 -16.82 -9.00 -9.24
N GLY A 194 -16.30 -10.04 -8.64
CA GLY A 194 -16.72 -11.42 -8.88
C GLY A 194 -15.61 -12.46 -8.60
N PRO A 195 -15.94 -13.74 -8.54
CA PRO A 195 -15.01 -14.84 -8.28
C PRO A 195 -13.86 -14.92 -9.29
N ASN A 196 -12.78 -15.62 -8.93
CA ASN A 196 -11.70 -15.88 -9.86
C ASN A 196 -12.17 -16.76 -11.01
N GLY A 197 -11.79 -16.39 -12.24
CA GLY A 197 -12.26 -17.08 -13.46
C GLY A 197 -13.67 -16.69 -13.92
N SER A 198 -14.28 -15.62 -13.36
CA SER A 198 -15.58 -15.10 -13.81
C SER A 198 -15.52 -14.27 -15.09
N GLY A 199 -14.34 -14.05 -15.68
CA GLY A 199 -14.23 -13.29 -16.93
C GLY A 199 -13.81 -11.82 -16.79
N LYS A 200 -13.54 -11.32 -15.58
CA LYS A 200 -13.13 -9.89 -15.35
C LYS A 200 -11.96 -9.46 -16.23
N THR A 201 -10.88 -10.23 -16.20
CA THR A 201 -9.68 -9.96 -17.02
C THR A 201 -9.95 -10.07 -18.51
N THR A 202 -10.84 -11.00 -18.91
CA THR A 202 -11.26 -11.18 -20.31
C THR A 202 -12.03 -9.97 -20.80
N LEU A 203 -12.98 -9.47 -19.99
CA LEU A 203 -13.70 -8.24 -20.30
C LEU A 203 -12.77 -7.04 -20.45
N MET A 204 -11.81 -6.86 -19.54
CA MET A 204 -10.83 -5.79 -19.63
C MET A 204 -9.97 -5.89 -20.91
N LYS A 205 -9.58 -7.12 -21.31
CA LYS A 205 -8.82 -7.33 -22.56
C LYS A 205 -9.66 -7.10 -23.82
N ILE A 206 -10.98 -7.32 -23.77
CA ILE A 206 -11.89 -6.98 -24.87
C ILE A 206 -12.01 -5.45 -24.99
N ILE A 207 -12.21 -4.73 -23.87
CA ILE A 207 -12.26 -3.27 -23.82
C ILE A 207 -10.96 -2.64 -24.37
N ASP A 208 -9.81 -3.24 -24.05
CA ASP A 208 -8.49 -2.79 -24.49
C ASP A 208 -8.15 -3.25 -25.93
N GLY A 209 -9.05 -3.94 -26.61
CA GLY A 209 -8.87 -4.43 -27.98
C GLY A 209 -7.84 -5.57 -28.14
N ARG A 210 -7.33 -6.15 -27.05
CA ARG A 210 -6.36 -7.27 -27.09
C ARG A 210 -6.98 -8.61 -27.44
N ILE A 211 -8.25 -8.78 -27.18
CA ILE A 211 -9.02 -10.00 -27.48
C ILE A 211 -10.30 -9.59 -28.17
N ALA A 212 -10.62 -10.20 -29.29
CA ALA A 212 -11.90 -10.03 -29.93
C ALA A 212 -12.98 -10.79 -29.17
N PRO A 213 -14.20 -10.25 -29.02
CA PRO A 213 -15.36 -11.01 -28.57
C PRO A 213 -15.74 -12.07 -29.60
N ASP A 214 -16.48 -13.07 -29.18
CA ASP A 214 -17.00 -14.11 -30.08
C ASP A 214 -18.27 -13.64 -30.80
N ALA A 215 -19.01 -12.71 -30.17
CA ALA A 215 -20.13 -11.98 -30.76
C ALA A 215 -20.24 -10.59 -30.08
N GLY A 216 -20.92 -9.65 -30.75
CA GLY A 216 -21.06 -8.25 -30.31
C GLY A 216 -19.95 -7.35 -30.80
N THR A 217 -20.05 -6.07 -30.49
CA THR A 217 -19.09 -5.01 -30.89
C THR A 217 -18.76 -4.06 -29.73
#